data_bf133ca8c8ceade1c4627c44b1f35e5c
#
_entry.id   bf133ca8c8ceade1c4627c44b1f35e5c
#
_cell.length_a   1.000
_cell.length_b   1.000
_cell.length_c   1.000
_cell.angle_alpha   90.00
_cell.angle_beta   90.00
_cell.angle_gamma   90.00
#
_symmetry.space_group_name_H-M   'P 1'
#
loop_
_entity.id
_entity.type
_entity.pdbx_description
1 polymer ?
#
loop_
_entity_poly.entity_id
_entity_poly.type
_entity_poly.pdbx_seq_one_letter_code
_entity_poly.pdbx_strand_id
1 'polypeptide(L)'
;MGPMGAGRVSGRAGEGTHAPTPADEGDAATSRPDTSPGDEGDAATSRPDASDGADRPARPGVHRTDDGEPGRGPFGGAGTAVPADSGEGPVDGGADRDAAHSTVHLGASESVARQVVDLVGDRLAQGRSLRVLGITGPPGTGKSTVAGMVAELLEARGVTVAGLAPMDGFHLSNTVLEDAGLADHKGAPDTFDVWGYVALLQRLQRGERTVFAPGYRRDLHEPVSASSVVEPRGVVITEGNYLGLDVEGWREARGCIDLLVNVETSGTELLRRLIARQEAFGRDHVDAAHWVRTVDAANITLVSGGRDRADVVIRPRPPEARPT
;
A
#
# COMPACT_ATOMS: atom_id res chain seq x y z
N MET A 1 10.62 12.50 -71.59
CA MET A 1 10.64 11.21 -72.28
C MET A 1 10.06 10.22 -71.32
N GLY A 2 8.79 9.88 -71.50
CA GLY A 2 8.15 8.66 -70.98
C GLY A 2 8.33 7.55 -72.02
N PRO A 3 7.66 6.41 -71.98
CA PRO A 3 6.46 6.07 -71.24
C PRO A 3 6.36 4.57 -70.86
N MET A 4 5.26 4.25 -70.16
CA MET A 4 4.33 3.12 -70.34
C MET A 4 4.74 1.68 -70.03
N GLY A 5 3.86 1.02 -69.29
CA GLY A 5 3.65 -0.42 -69.37
C GLY A 5 2.63 -0.90 -68.32
N ALA A 6 1.38 -0.86 -68.73
CA ALA A 6 0.22 -1.39 -68.06
C ALA A 6 0.11 -2.92 -68.24
N GLY A 7 -0.50 -3.60 -67.26
CA GLY A 7 -0.89 -4.99 -67.37
C GLY A 7 -2.00 -5.35 -66.39
N ARG A 8 -3.25 -5.21 -66.83
CA ARG A 8 -4.50 -5.78 -66.26
C ARG A 8 -4.71 -7.18 -66.81
N VAL A 9 -5.22 -8.09 -65.97
CA VAL A 9 -6.20 -9.17 -66.27
C VAL A 9 -6.70 -9.70 -64.94
N SER A 10 -7.89 -9.51 -64.43
CA SER A 10 -9.26 -10.01 -64.69
C SER A 10 -9.43 -11.52 -64.54
N GLY A 11 -10.37 -11.86 -63.70
CA GLY A 11 -11.06 -13.12 -63.78
C GLY A 11 -11.63 -13.69 -62.49
N ARG A 12 -12.91 -13.42 -62.18
CA ARG A 12 -14.09 -14.24 -61.94
C ARG A 12 -14.10 -15.12 -60.69
N ALA A 13 -14.96 -14.86 -59.69
CA ALA A 13 -16.41 -15.20 -59.59
C ALA A 13 -16.66 -16.70 -59.35
N GLY A 14 -17.27 -17.00 -58.25
CA GLY A 14 -17.83 -18.31 -57.90
C GLY A 14 -18.66 -18.20 -56.65
N GLU A 15 -19.94 -18.02 -56.85
CA GLU A 15 -21.06 -18.06 -55.94
C GLU A 15 -21.23 -19.42 -55.26
N GLY A 16 -21.87 -19.45 -54.07
CA GLY A 16 -22.33 -20.69 -53.47
C GLY A 16 -22.98 -20.45 -52.10
N THR A 17 -24.16 -19.87 -52.16
CA THR A 17 -25.29 -19.91 -51.21
C THR A 17 -25.52 -21.28 -50.59
N HIS A 18 -25.78 -21.34 -49.28
CA HIS A 18 -26.98 -21.96 -48.72
C HIS A 18 -26.99 -21.82 -47.16
N ALA A 19 -27.95 -21.05 -46.65
CA ALA A 19 -28.65 -21.36 -45.42
C ALA A 19 -29.77 -22.36 -45.73
N PRO A 20 -30.28 -23.10 -44.76
CA PRO A 20 -31.53 -22.69 -44.09
C PRO A 20 -31.62 -23.04 -42.60
N THR A 21 -32.34 -22.26 -41.87
CA THR A 21 -33.28 -22.60 -40.81
C THR A 21 -34.59 -23.08 -41.42
N PRO A 22 -35.60 -23.65 -40.73
CA PRO A 22 -35.96 -23.65 -39.33
C PRO A 22 -36.70 -24.91 -38.80
N ALA A 23 -37.22 -24.80 -37.51
CA ALA A 23 -38.39 -25.44 -36.88
C ALA A 23 -38.30 -26.95 -36.60
N ASP A 24 -38.79 -27.49 -35.51
CA ASP A 24 -40.17 -27.43 -35.05
C ASP A 24 -40.30 -28.00 -33.62
N GLU A 25 -41.15 -27.44 -32.88
CA GLU A 25 -42.08 -27.85 -31.83
C GLU A 25 -42.05 -29.27 -31.25
N GLY A 26 -42.23 -29.34 -29.93
CA GLY A 26 -42.59 -30.56 -29.19
C GLY A 26 -42.96 -30.28 -27.72
N ASP A 27 -44.12 -29.82 -27.52
CA ASP A 27 -44.99 -29.65 -26.38
C ASP A 27 -45.24 -30.96 -25.59
N ALA A 28 -45.25 -30.92 -24.24
CA ALA A 28 -46.08 -31.73 -23.32
C ALA A 28 -45.65 -31.41 -21.89
N ALA A 29 -46.30 -30.61 -21.15
CA ALA A 29 -47.49 -30.65 -20.32
C ALA A 29 -47.57 -31.80 -19.29
N THR A 30 -47.95 -31.39 -18.08
CA THR A 30 -48.53 -32.13 -16.92
C THR A 30 -47.52 -32.53 -15.84
N SER A 31 -47.68 -32.29 -14.53
CA SER A 31 -48.81 -31.93 -13.71
C SER A 31 -48.31 -31.53 -12.32
N ARG A 32 -48.92 -30.55 -11.73
CA ARG A 32 -48.97 -30.39 -10.27
C ARG A 32 -49.96 -31.44 -9.67
N PRO A 33 -49.84 -31.77 -8.38
CA PRO A 33 -50.89 -31.29 -7.49
C PRO A 33 -50.39 -30.61 -6.21
N ASP A 34 -51.11 -29.63 -5.90
CA ASP A 34 -51.48 -28.89 -4.72
C ASP A 34 -52.03 -29.80 -3.62
N THR A 35 -51.59 -29.56 -2.35
CA THR A 35 -52.46 -29.72 -1.16
C THR A 35 -51.75 -29.08 0.07
N SER A 36 -52.34 -28.03 0.58
CA SER A 36 -52.42 -27.64 1.99
C SER A 36 -53.81 -28.04 2.49
N PRO A 37 -54.19 -27.89 3.73
CA PRO A 37 -53.54 -27.65 5.04
C PRO A 37 -54.06 -28.61 6.16
N GLY A 38 -53.56 -28.43 7.38
CA GLY A 38 -54.12 -28.99 8.62
C GLY A 38 -53.09 -28.86 9.72
N ASP A 39 -53.19 -28.02 10.58
CA ASP A 39 -53.99 -27.64 11.76
C ASP A 39 -53.68 -28.51 13.01
N GLU A 40 -53.39 -27.75 14.09
CA GLU A 40 -53.52 -28.07 15.52
C GLU A 40 -52.61 -29.12 16.19
N GLY A 41 -51.98 -28.68 17.31
CA GLY A 41 -51.47 -29.57 18.34
C GLY A 41 -50.61 -28.87 19.40
N ASP A 42 -51.28 -28.18 20.27
CA ASP A 42 -50.86 -27.68 21.59
C ASP A 42 -50.29 -28.79 22.47
N ALA A 43 -49.12 -28.62 23.09
CA ALA A 43 -48.77 -29.28 24.34
C ALA A 43 -47.59 -28.58 25.03
N ALA A 44 -47.92 -27.89 26.07
CA ALA A 44 -47.01 -27.47 27.15
C ALA A 44 -46.38 -28.72 27.81
N THR A 45 -45.08 -28.60 28.21
CA THR A 45 -44.64 -28.95 29.59
C THR A 45 -43.11 -28.85 29.76
N SER A 46 -42.75 -28.18 30.83
CA SER A 46 -41.68 -28.47 31.79
C SER A 46 -40.24 -28.05 31.48
N ARG A 47 -39.82 -26.98 32.09
CA ARG A 47 -38.45 -26.77 32.56
C ARG A 47 -38.04 -27.79 33.60
N PRO A 48 -36.79 -28.13 33.72
CA PRO A 48 -36.18 -28.25 35.05
C PRO A 48 -35.07 -27.20 35.26
N ASP A 49 -35.16 -26.61 36.41
CA ASP A 49 -34.12 -25.91 37.14
C ASP A 49 -32.96 -26.87 37.42
N ALA A 50 -31.71 -26.39 37.22
CA ALA A 50 -30.58 -26.90 37.98
C ALA A 50 -29.47 -25.83 37.95
N SER A 51 -29.28 -25.16 39.04
CA SER A 51 -28.11 -24.47 39.52
C SER A 51 -26.85 -25.31 39.37
N ASP A 52 -25.79 -24.75 38.76
CA ASP A 52 -24.46 -24.97 39.34
C ASP A 52 -23.53 -23.82 38.99
N GLY A 53 -22.86 -23.31 40.04
CA GLY A 53 -21.96 -22.16 39.99
C GLY A 53 -20.56 -22.55 39.48
N ALA A 54 -19.98 -21.69 38.68
CA ALA A 54 -18.55 -21.65 38.48
C ALA A 54 -18.10 -20.19 38.25
N ASP A 55 -17.47 -19.72 39.23
CA ASP A 55 -16.41 -18.71 39.37
C ASP A 55 -16.03 -17.92 38.11
N ARG A 56 -16.44 -16.63 38.06
CA ARG A 56 -15.91 -15.62 37.18
C ARG A 56 -15.01 -14.70 38.01
N PRO A 57 -13.73 -14.52 37.65
CA PRO A 57 -12.92 -13.52 38.33
C PRO A 57 -13.41 -12.09 38.03
N ALA A 58 -13.47 -11.30 39.11
CA ALA A 58 -13.96 -9.93 39.14
C ALA A 58 -13.12 -8.99 38.27
N ARG A 59 -13.79 -8.15 37.48
CA ARG A 59 -13.21 -6.97 36.86
C ARG A 59 -12.87 -5.91 37.94
N PRO A 60 -11.70 -5.25 37.89
CA PRO A 60 -11.42 -4.15 38.79
C PRO A 60 -12.33 -2.96 38.46
N GLY A 61 -12.93 -2.43 39.51
CA GLY A 61 -13.85 -1.31 39.49
C GLY A 61 -13.19 -0.01 39.04
N VAL A 62 -13.84 0.69 38.14
CA VAL A 62 -13.53 2.07 37.79
C VAL A 62 -14.17 2.97 38.87
N HIS A 63 -13.35 3.60 39.69
CA HIS A 63 -13.79 4.69 40.56
C HIS A 63 -14.19 5.90 39.70
N ARG A 64 -15.47 6.25 39.76
CA ARG A 64 -15.97 7.57 39.35
C ARG A 64 -15.70 8.54 40.52
N THR A 65 -14.92 9.57 40.27
CA THR A 65 -14.98 10.82 41.03
C THR A 65 -15.62 11.85 40.13
N ASP A 66 -16.70 12.41 40.65
CA ASP A 66 -17.49 13.49 40.11
C ASP A 66 -16.79 14.83 40.38
N ASP A 67 -17.14 15.84 39.56
CA ASP A 67 -16.89 17.28 39.72
C ASP A 67 -15.61 17.89 39.13
N GLY A 68 -15.84 18.79 38.12
CA GLY A 68 -14.91 19.85 37.74
C GLY A 68 -14.89 20.23 36.27
N GLU A 69 -15.42 21.36 35.97
CA GLU A 69 -15.43 22.26 34.80
C GLU A 69 -14.54 21.98 33.56
N PRO A 70 -14.94 22.43 32.36
CA PRO A 70 -14.21 22.20 31.11
C PRO A 70 -13.02 23.17 30.97
N GLY A 71 -11.83 22.69 31.33
CA GLY A 71 -10.57 23.36 31.13
C GLY A 71 -9.98 23.06 29.75
N ARG A 72 -9.58 24.13 29.07
CA ARG A 72 -8.88 24.16 27.78
C ARG A 72 -7.73 23.15 27.72
N GLY A 73 -7.67 22.36 26.65
CA GLY A 73 -6.61 21.41 26.35
C GLY A 73 -5.22 22.07 26.14
N PRO A 74 -4.16 21.39 26.51
CA PRO A 74 -2.80 21.79 26.23
C PRO A 74 -2.19 20.91 25.11
N PHE A 75 -2.36 21.28 23.88
CA PHE A 75 -1.44 20.86 22.81
C PHE A 75 -1.10 22.09 21.96
N GLY A 76 -0.22 22.89 22.51
CA GLY A 76 0.45 23.98 21.83
C GLY A 76 1.94 23.79 22.01
N GLY A 77 2.61 23.49 20.92
CA GLY A 77 3.97 23.80 20.55
C GLY A 77 5.11 23.50 21.51
N ALA A 78 6.05 22.73 21.05
CA ALA A 78 7.47 23.07 20.99
C ALA A 78 8.28 21.83 20.62
N GLY A 79 8.90 21.86 19.45
CA GLY A 79 9.95 20.92 19.10
C GLY A 79 11.12 21.08 20.10
N THR A 80 11.48 19.98 20.72
CA THR A 80 12.77 19.88 21.42
C THR A 80 13.69 19.03 20.55
N ALA A 81 14.68 19.72 19.98
CA ALA A 81 15.84 19.11 19.35
C ALA A 81 16.61 18.26 20.37
N VAL A 82 16.89 17.02 19.99
CA VAL A 82 17.83 16.16 20.74
C VAL A 82 19.25 16.57 20.33
N PRO A 83 20.18 16.81 21.27
CA PRO A 83 21.55 17.21 20.94
C PRO A 83 22.32 16.05 20.33
N ALA A 84 23.09 16.35 19.29
CA ALA A 84 24.06 15.47 18.66
C ALA A 84 25.25 15.27 19.62
N ASP A 85 25.58 14.02 19.88
CA ASP A 85 26.82 13.65 20.54
C ASP A 85 27.96 13.64 19.52
N SER A 86 28.95 14.50 19.75
CA SER A 86 30.14 14.66 18.94
C SER A 86 31.27 13.79 19.51
N GLY A 87 31.50 12.64 18.87
CA GLY A 87 32.68 11.81 19.08
C GLY A 87 33.57 11.80 17.83
N GLU A 88 34.60 12.64 17.82
CA GLU A 88 35.65 12.64 16.79
C GLU A 88 36.65 11.51 17.00
N GLY A 89 36.80 10.65 15.98
CA GLY A 89 37.94 9.74 15.77
C GLY A 89 38.36 9.84 14.30
N PRO A 90 39.67 9.70 13.94
CA PRO A 90 40.20 10.05 12.63
C PRO A 90 39.74 9.06 11.58
N VAL A 91 39.13 9.57 10.52
CA VAL A 91 38.63 8.81 9.36
C VAL A 91 39.49 9.07 8.15
N ASP A 92 39.99 7.96 7.62
CA ASP A 92 40.68 7.86 6.35
C ASP A 92 39.66 7.86 5.19
N GLY A 93 39.95 8.59 4.17
CA GLY A 93 39.49 8.75 2.76
C GLY A 93 38.22 8.09 2.21
N GLY A 94 37.24 7.62 3.02
CA GLY A 94 35.97 7.04 2.53
C GLY A 94 34.79 8.01 2.45
N ALA A 95 34.86 9.13 3.17
CA ALA A 95 33.72 10.03 3.40
C ALA A 95 33.21 10.77 2.16
N ASP A 96 34.04 11.01 1.16
CA ASP A 96 33.68 11.81 -0.03
C ASP A 96 32.83 11.01 -1.04
N ARG A 97 32.99 9.70 -1.11
CA ARG A 97 32.17 8.87 -2.01
C ARG A 97 30.75 8.65 -1.47
N ASP A 98 30.62 8.47 -0.17
CA ASP A 98 29.31 8.28 0.47
C ASP A 98 28.48 9.55 0.51
N ALA A 99 29.09 10.72 0.72
CA ALA A 99 28.42 12.00 0.66
C ALA A 99 27.95 12.33 -0.75
N ALA A 100 28.75 12.08 -1.79
CA ALA A 100 28.37 12.27 -3.18
C ALA A 100 27.23 11.34 -3.60
N HIS A 101 27.26 10.07 -3.18
CA HIS A 101 26.20 9.09 -3.45
C HIS A 101 24.89 9.45 -2.71
N SER A 102 24.99 9.91 -1.46
CA SER A 102 23.82 10.37 -0.70
C SER A 102 23.15 11.57 -1.37
N THR A 103 23.92 12.54 -1.87
CA THR A 103 23.40 13.72 -2.57
C THR A 103 22.73 13.35 -3.90
N VAL A 104 23.31 12.44 -4.69
CA VAL A 104 22.70 11.93 -5.93
C VAL A 104 21.42 11.16 -5.65
N HIS A 105 21.37 10.41 -4.56
CA HIS A 105 20.19 9.67 -4.15
C HIS A 105 19.03 10.62 -3.77
N LEU A 106 19.29 11.64 -2.98
CA LEU A 106 18.30 12.66 -2.61
C LEU A 106 17.76 13.37 -3.84
N GLY A 107 18.62 13.75 -4.78
CA GLY A 107 18.23 14.37 -6.06
C GLY A 107 17.32 13.48 -6.91
N ALA A 108 17.57 12.15 -6.93
CA ALA A 108 16.71 11.21 -7.64
C ALA A 108 15.31 11.09 -6.97
N SER A 109 15.26 11.00 -5.65
CA SER A 109 14.00 10.95 -4.90
C SER A 109 13.23 12.26 -5.02
N GLU A 110 13.90 13.39 -4.97
CA GLU A 110 13.31 14.72 -5.17
C GLU A 110 12.71 14.86 -6.58
N SER A 111 13.42 14.40 -7.62
CA SER A 111 12.90 14.39 -8.99
C SER A 111 11.61 13.57 -9.11
N VAL A 112 11.54 12.42 -8.45
CA VAL A 112 10.33 11.59 -8.40
C VAL A 112 9.22 12.30 -7.63
N ALA A 113 9.52 12.86 -6.45
CA ALA A 113 8.54 13.56 -5.63
C ALA A 113 7.90 14.75 -6.38
N ARG A 114 8.70 15.55 -7.09
CA ARG A 114 8.19 16.64 -7.93
C ARG A 114 7.24 16.16 -9.02
N GLN A 115 7.56 15.05 -9.70
CA GLN A 115 6.69 14.45 -10.71
C GLN A 115 5.35 13.96 -10.10
N VAL A 116 5.39 13.36 -8.89
CA VAL A 116 4.17 12.97 -8.18
C VAL A 116 3.32 14.17 -7.83
N VAL A 117 3.93 15.24 -7.33
CA VAL A 117 3.24 16.48 -6.95
C VAL A 117 2.63 17.17 -8.18
N ASP A 118 3.29 17.14 -9.33
CA ASP A 118 2.74 17.67 -10.59
C ASP A 118 1.50 16.86 -11.01
N LEU A 119 1.55 15.53 -10.95
CA LEU A 119 0.39 14.66 -11.22
C LEU A 119 -0.80 14.94 -10.29
N VAL A 120 -0.53 15.15 -9.00
CA VAL A 120 -1.57 15.52 -8.03
C VAL A 120 -2.18 16.87 -8.39
N GLY A 121 -1.34 17.87 -8.73
CA GLY A 121 -1.77 19.20 -9.16
C GLY A 121 -2.67 19.14 -10.40
N ASP A 122 -2.26 18.39 -11.43
CA ASP A 122 -3.03 18.20 -12.67
C ASP A 122 -4.38 17.52 -12.38
N ARG A 123 -4.40 16.51 -11.52
CA ARG A 123 -5.63 15.81 -11.12
C ARG A 123 -6.62 16.75 -10.43
N LEU A 124 -6.14 17.55 -9.48
CA LEU A 124 -6.96 18.51 -8.75
C LEU A 124 -7.44 19.66 -9.65
N ALA A 125 -6.59 20.15 -10.56
CA ALA A 125 -6.96 21.17 -11.55
C ALA A 125 -8.04 20.70 -12.51
N GLN A 126 -8.13 19.38 -12.78
CA GLN A 126 -9.19 18.75 -13.56
C GLN A 126 -10.48 18.53 -12.74
N GLY A 127 -10.56 18.99 -11.49
CA GLY A 127 -11.71 18.79 -10.61
C GLY A 127 -11.88 17.34 -10.10
N ARG A 128 -10.87 16.49 -10.27
CA ARG A 128 -10.91 15.09 -9.82
C ARG A 128 -10.53 15.02 -8.34
N SER A 129 -11.34 14.37 -7.54
CA SER A 129 -11.05 14.18 -6.13
C SER A 129 -9.80 13.31 -5.92
N LEU A 130 -9.06 13.61 -4.85
CA LEU A 130 -7.94 12.81 -4.37
C LEU A 130 -7.98 12.79 -2.85
N ARG A 131 -8.30 11.65 -2.27
CA ARG A 131 -8.26 11.45 -0.83
C ARG A 131 -7.08 10.58 -0.42
N VAL A 132 -6.82 9.49 -1.15
CA VAL A 132 -5.73 8.55 -0.86
C VAL A 132 -4.78 8.47 -2.05
N LEU A 133 -3.57 8.96 -1.86
CA LEU A 133 -2.43 8.80 -2.76
C LEU A 133 -1.59 7.62 -2.30
N GLY A 134 -1.43 6.62 -3.15
CA GLY A 134 -0.56 5.47 -2.93
C GLY A 134 0.77 5.59 -3.68
N ILE A 135 1.87 5.25 -3.01
CA ILE A 135 3.20 5.16 -3.60
C ILE A 135 3.70 3.72 -3.44
N THR A 136 3.88 3.02 -4.55
CA THR A 136 4.32 1.62 -4.56
C THR A 136 5.60 1.43 -5.37
N GLY A 137 6.16 0.24 -5.31
CA GLY A 137 7.35 -0.16 -6.06
C GLY A 137 8.23 -1.11 -5.24
N PRO A 138 9.26 -1.71 -5.84
CA PRO A 138 10.15 -2.65 -5.18
C PRO A 138 10.81 -2.11 -3.90
N PRO A 139 11.18 -2.98 -2.95
CA PRO A 139 12.00 -2.58 -1.81
C PRO A 139 13.29 -1.89 -2.29
N GLY A 140 13.76 -0.86 -1.59
CA GLY A 140 14.97 -0.11 -1.97
C GLY A 140 14.76 1.02 -2.99
N THR A 141 13.56 1.22 -3.56
CA THR A 141 13.30 2.33 -4.51
C THR A 141 13.19 3.71 -3.86
N GLY A 142 13.10 3.78 -2.52
CA GLY A 142 13.02 5.04 -1.78
C GLY A 142 11.60 5.59 -1.57
N LYS A 143 10.57 4.74 -1.63
CA LYS A 143 9.15 5.13 -1.46
C LYS A 143 8.88 5.99 -0.25
N SER A 144 9.37 5.60 0.92
CA SER A 144 9.14 6.35 2.18
C SER A 144 9.77 7.75 2.12
N THR A 145 10.98 7.86 1.54
CA THR A 145 11.65 9.16 1.31
C THR A 145 10.83 10.01 0.33
N VAL A 146 10.36 9.41 -0.77
CA VAL A 146 9.50 10.10 -1.75
C VAL A 146 8.18 10.53 -1.10
N ALA A 147 7.55 9.68 -0.29
CA ALA A 147 6.30 10.01 0.40
C ALA A 147 6.45 11.23 1.33
N GLY A 148 7.53 11.29 2.11
CA GLY A 148 7.84 12.45 2.95
C GLY A 148 8.02 13.72 2.12
N MET A 149 8.86 13.65 1.07
CA MET A 149 9.07 14.80 0.17
C MET A 149 7.80 15.26 -0.56
N VAL A 150 6.94 14.30 -0.96
CA VAL A 150 5.64 14.61 -1.58
C VAL A 150 4.75 15.37 -0.61
N ALA A 151 4.70 14.95 0.68
CA ALA A 151 3.92 15.65 1.69
C ALA A 151 4.36 17.12 1.82
N GLU A 152 5.66 17.35 2.02
CA GLU A 152 6.23 18.70 2.14
C GLU A 152 5.98 19.57 0.90
N LEU A 153 6.17 19.01 -0.30
CA LEU A 153 5.98 19.74 -1.56
C LEU A 153 4.51 20.04 -1.85
N LEU A 154 3.57 19.16 -1.47
CA LEU A 154 2.12 19.40 -1.59
C LEU A 154 1.71 20.55 -0.67
N GLU A 155 2.15 20.54 0.60
CA GLU A 155 1.88 21.61 1.55
C GLU A 155 2.45 22.95 1.09
N ALA A 156 3.68 22.95 0.55
CA ALA A 156 4.29 24.14 -0.03
C ALA A 156 3.50 24.70 -1.23
N ARG A 157 2.69 23.87 -1.90
CA ARG A 157 1.76 24.29 -2.98
C ARG A 157 0.35 24.61 -2.49
N GLY A 158 0.10 24.63 -1.19
CA GLY A 158 -1.20 24.91 -0.59
C GLY A 158 -2.20 23.73 -0.64
N VAL A 159 -1.72 22.52 -0.95
CA VAL A 159 -2.54 21.30 -0.87
C VAL A 159 -2.42 20.74 0.54
N THR A 160 -3.54 20.67 1.25
CA THR A 160 -3.56 20.11 2.62
C THR A 160 -3.24 18.62 2.59
N VAL A 161 -2.22 18.21 3.34
CA VAL A 161 -1.88 16.81 3.59
C VAL A 161 -2.52 16.37 4.91
N ALA A 162 -3.32 15.32 4.86
CA ALA A 162 -3.99 14.76 6.05
C ALA A 162 -3.02 14.01 6.97
N GLY A 163 -1.98 13.43 6.41
CA GLY A 163 -0.96 12.66 7.10
C GLY A 163 -0.49 11.45 6.29
N LEU A 164 0.44 10.71 6.87
CA LEU A 164 1.01 9.49 6.29
C LEU A 164 0.48 8.25 7.00
N ALA A 165 0.14 7.21 6.21
CA ALA A 165 -0.33 5.92 6.69
C ALA A 165 0.43 4.79 5.98
N PRO A 166 1.70 4.52 6.32
CA PRO A 166 2.53 3.53 5.65
C PRO A 166 2.02 2.10 5.87
N MET A 167 2.10 1.26 4.83
CA MET A 167 1.76 -0.16 4.89
C MET A 167 2.60 -0.91 5.92
N ASP A 168 3.85 -0.51 6.10
CA ASP A 168 4.79 -1.19 7.00
C ASP A 168 4.32 -1.22 8.47
N GLY A 169 3.43 -0.31 8.88
CA GLY A 169 2.79 -0.34 10.20
C GLY A 169 1.89 -1.56 10.43
N PHE A 170 1.59 -2.32 9.38
CA PHE A 170 0.75 -3.52 9.43
C PHE A 170 1.55 -4.84 9.34
N HIS A 171 2.87 -4.81 9.48
CA HIS A 171 3.62 -6.03 9.73
C HIS A 171 3.04 -6.76 10.96
N LEU A 172 3.00 -8.09 10.90
CA LEU A 172 2.75 -8.90 12.09
C LEU A 172 3.93 -8.75 13.06
N SER A 173 3.67 -8.79 14.36
CA SER A 173 4.72 -8.75 15.38
C SER A 173 5.63 -9.97 15.28
N ASN A 174 6.87 -9.87 15.79
CA ASN A 174 7.80 -11.00 15.78
C ASN A 174 7.20 -12.21 16.51
N THR A 175 6.55 -12.01 17.63
CA THR A 175 5.89 -13.09 18.39
C THR A 175 4.84 -13.83 17.53
N VAL A 176 3.98 -13.08 16.81
CA VAL A 176 2.98 -13.69 15.92
C VAL A 176 3.62 -14.44 14.77
N LEU A 177 4.70 -13.89 14.20
CA LEU A 177 5.44 -14.54 13.11
C LEU A 177 6.14 -15.82 13.58
N GLU A 178 6.70 -15.83 14.77
CA GLU A 178 7.33 -17.01 15.39
C GLU A 178 6.28 -18.10 15.64
N ASP A 179 5.16 -17.76 16.25
CA ASP A 179 4.06 -18.68 16.53
C ASP A 179 3.45 -19.28 15.24
N ALA A 180 3.43 -18.49 14.16
CA ALA A 180 2.93 -18.91 12.86
C ALA A 180 3.98 -19.65 11.99
N GLY A 181 5.25 -19.69 12.39
CA GLY A 181 6.35 -20.26 11.60
C GLY A 181 6.71 -19.42 10.36
N LEU A 182 6.46 -18.10 10.40
CA LEU A 182 6.68 -17.16 9.30
C LEU A 182 7.87 -16.21 9.55
N ALA A 183 8.61 -16.37 10.63
CA ALA A 183 9.67 -15.45 11.03
C ALA A 183 10.78 -15.31 9.94
N ASP A 184 11.11 -16.40 9.24
CA ASP A 184 12.10 -16.43 8.17
C ASP A 184 11.62 -15.73 6.88
N HIS A 185 10.31 -15.43 6.78
CA HIS A 185 9.70 -14.77 5.62
C HIS A 185 9.29 -13.32 5.91
N LYS A 186 9.68 -12.77 7.06
CA LYS A 186 9.27 -11.40 7.45
C LYS A 186 9.52 -10.40 6.33
N GLY A 187 8.46 -9.69 5.94
CA GLY A 187 8.44 -8.78 4.81
C GLY A 187 7.79 -9.36 3.53
N ALA A 188 7.41 -10.64 3.52
CA ALA A 188 6.55 -11.23 2.48
C ALA A 188 5.07 -10.80 2.67
N PRO A 189 4.21 -10.86 1.63
CA PRO A 189 2.83 -10.37 1.70
C PRO A 189 1.97 -10.99 2.79
N ASP A 190 2.22 -12.24 3.15
CA ASP A 190 1.50 -13.02 4.17
C ASP A 190 1.97 -12.73 5.61
N THR A 191 2.99 -11.88 5.76
CA THR A 191 3.49 -11.42 7.06
C THR A 191 2.93 -10.06 7.48
N PHE A 192 1.79 -9.66 6.87
CA PHE A 192 1.08 -8.42 7.15
C PHE A 192 -0.38 -8.68 7.54
N ASP A 193 -0.90 -7.86 8.44
CA ASP A 193 -2.35 -7.73 8.65
C ASP A 193 -2.96 -6.88 7.53
N VAL A 194 -3.12 -7.51 6.35
CA VAL A 194 -3.67 -6.82 5.18
C VAL A 194 -5.11 -6.36 5.39
N TRP A 195 -5.92 -7.11 6.14
CA TRP A 195 -7.31 -6.72 6.40
C TRP A 195 -7.43 -5.57 7.39
N GLY A 196 -6.56 -5.51 8.39
CA GLY A 196 -6.40 -4.33 9.25
C GLY A 196 -6.00 -3.10 8.44
N TYR A 197 -5.09 -3.27 7.47
CA TYR A 197 -4.71 -2.19 6.57
C TYR A 197 -5.86 -1.73 5.66
N VAL A 198 -6.63 -2.65 5.07
CA VAL A 198 -7.84 -2.34 4.29
C VAL A 198 -8.84 -1.56 5.14
N ALA A 199 -9.10 -2.03 6.37
CA ALA A 199 -10.02 -1.35 7.29
C ALA A 199 -9.55 0.08 7.64
N LEU A 200 -8.23 0.28 7.82
CA LEU A 200 -7.66 1.62 8.00
C LEU A 200 -7.90 2.50 6.77
N LEU A 201 -7.54 2.03 5.57
CA LEU A 201 -7.70 2.79 4.32
C LEU A 201 -9.17 3.19 4.09
N GLN A 202 -10.11 2.30 4.36
CA GLN A 202 -11.55 2.60 4.28
C GLN A 202 -11.97 3.71 5.26
N ARG A 203 -11.45 3.70 6.49
CA ARG A 203 -11.68 4.78 7.46
C ARG A 203 -11.10 6.10 6.97
N LEU A 204 -9.90 6.07 6.41
CA LEU A 204 -9.23 7.24 5.86
C LEU A 204 -9.97 7.82 4.65
N GLN A 205 -10.51 6.97 3.77
CA GLN A 205 -11.34 7.41 2.64
C GLN A 205 -12.59 8.15 3.10
N ARG A 206 -13.28 7.67 4.15
CA ARG A 206 -14.46 8.34 4.69
C ARG A 206 -14.15 9.71 5.29
N GLY A 207 -12.96 9.91 5.84
CA GLY A 207 -12.52 11.20 6.36
C GLY A 207 -13.41 11.78 7.46
N GLU A 208 -14.07 10.93 8.25
CA GLU A 208 -15.05 11.36 9.25
C GLU A 208 -14.42 11.89 10.54
N ARG A 209 -13.29 11.33 10.93
CA ARG A 209 -12.58 11.61 12.19
C ARG A 209 -11.07 11.47 12.00
N THR A 210 -10.30 12.08 12.90
CA THR A 210 -8.87 11.82 13.06
C THR A 210 -8.63 10.33 13.29
N VAL A 211 -7.65 9.78 12.61
CA VAL A 211 -7.26 8.37 12.68
C VAL A 211 -5.80 8.29 13.14
N PHE A 212 -5.54 7.41 14.10
CA PHE A 212 -4.19 7.09 14.54
C PHE A 212 -3.73 5.86 13.76
N ALA A 213 -2.79 6.05 12.85
CA ALA A 213 -2.25 4.96 12.04
C ALA A 213 -1.00 4.33 12.69
N PRO A 214 -0.81 3.01 12.57
CA PRO A 214 0.42 2.37 13.03
C PRO A 214 1.59 2.75 12.14
N GLY A 215 2.80 2.63 12.67
CA GLY A 215 4.05 2.79 11.93
C GLY A 215 5.02 1.68 12.31
N TYR A 216 6.06 1.49 11.50
CA TYR A 216 7.09 0.49 11.75
C TYR A 216 8.34 1.14 12.37
N ARG A 217 8.74 0.67 13.55
CA ARG A 217 9.95 1.09 14.24
C ARG A 217 11.11 0.18 13.85
N ARG A 218 12.02 0.72 13.05
CA ARG A 218 13.18 -0.06 12.53
C ARG A 218 14.16 -0.48 13.60
N ASP A 219 14.31 0.33 14.64
CA ASP A 219 15.15 0.04 15.81
C ASP A 219 14.59 -1.07 16.70
N LEU A 220 13.27 -1.24 16.71
CA LEU A 220 12.58 -2.31 17.43
C LEU A 220 12.29 -3.53 16.55
N HIS A 221 12.41 -3.39 15.23
CA HIS A 221 11.95 -4.37 14.25
C HIS A 221 10.48 -4.78 14.41
N GLU A 222 9.60 -3.83 14.86
CA GLU A 222 8.21 -4.07 15.22
C GLU A 222 7.29 -2.95 14.73
N PRO A 223 6.01 -3.29 14.40
CA PRO A 223 4.98 -2.28 14.22
C PRO A 223 4.59 -1.68 15.57
N VAL A 224 4.31 -0.38 15.59
CA VAL A 224 3.86 0.34 16.77
C VAL A 224 2.54 1.02 16.46
N SER A 225 1.53 0.76 17.28
CA SER A 225 0.22 1.40 17.16
C SER A 225 0.29 2.90 17.35
N ALA A 226 -0.63 3.64 16.70
CA ALA A 226 -0.81 5.07 16.91
C ALA A 226 0.47 5.92 16.73
N SER A 227 1.30 5.53 15.76
CA SER A 227 2.58 6.18 15.48
C SER A 227 2.44 7.46 14.65
N SER A 228 1.34 7.62 13.93
CA SER A 228 1.06 8.82 13.14
C SER A 228 -0.39 9.25 13.28
N VAL A 229 -0.61 10.56 13.12
CA VAL A 229 -1.94 11.18 13.14
C VAL A 229 -2.34 11.46 11.71
N VAL A 230 -3.54 11.04 11.31
CA VAL A 230 -4.10 11.33 9.99
C VAL A 230 -5.41 12.09 10.19
N GLU A 231 -5.44 13.32 9.71
CA GLU A 231 -6.57 14.22 9.85
C GLU A 231 -7.72 13.87 8.92
N PRO A 232 -8.98 14.25 9.24
CA PRO A 232 -10.14 13.90 8.44
C PRO A 232 -10.17 14.58 7.08
N ARG A 233 -9.42 15.66 6.88
CA ARG A 233 -9.40 16.45 5.63
C ARG A 233 -7.99 16.50 5.04
N GLY A 234 -7.93 16.61 3.70
CA GLY A 234 -6.68 16.67 2.95
C GLY A 234 -6.32 15.34 2.29
N VAL A 235 -5.18 15.29 1.63
CA VAL A 235 -4.65 14.12 0.96
C VAL A 235 -3.96 13.22 1.97
N VAL A 236 -4.36 11.96 2.05
CA VAL A 236 -3.63 10.92 2.79
C VAL A 236 -2.58 10.34 1.86
N ILE A 237 -1.36 10.20 2.33
CA ILE A 237 -0.28 9.53 1.60
C ILE A 237 -0.04 8.17 2.26
N THR A 238 -0.18 7.11 1.48
CA THR A 238 0.19 5.75 1.89
C THR A 238 1.30 5.22 0.99
N GLU A 239 2.18 4.41 1.54
CA GLU A 239 3.24 3.80 0.75
C GLU A 239 3.50 2.36 1.17
N GLY A 240 3.95 1.54 0.22
CA GLY A 240 4.26 0.16 0.49
C GLY A 240 4.59 -0.65 -0.76
N ASN A 241 5.18 -1.82 -0.53
CA ASN A 241 5.61 -2.69 -1.62
C ASN A 241 4.42 -3.30 -2.38
N TYR A 242 3.34 -3.66 -1.67
CA TYR A 242 2.30 -4.55 -2.16
C TYR A 242 1.01 -3.86 -2.61
N LEU A 243 0.99 -2.51 -2.72
CA LEU A 243 -0.23 -1.75 -3.05
C LEU A 243 -0.76 -2.03 -4.46
N GLY A 244 0.06 -2.56 -5.36
CA GLY A 244 -0.33 -3.01 -6.70
C GLY A 244 -0.54 -4.52 -6.83
N LEU A 245 -0.35 -5.30 -5.76
CA LEU A 245 -0.41 -6.76 -5.84
C LEU A 245 -1.83 -7.26 -6.10
N ASP A 246 -1.97 -8.23 -7.02
CA ASP A 246 -3.27 -8.82 -7.39
C ASP A 246 -3.53 -10.12 -6.62
N VAL A 247 -3.55 -10.00 -5.30
CA VAL A 247 -3.84 -11.07 -4.34
C VAL A 247 -4.93 -10.58 -3.41
N GLU A 248 -5.75 -11.47 -2.88
CA GLU A 248 -6.80 -11.19 -1.91
C GLU A 248 -6.28 -10.35 -0.73
N GLY A 249 -7.04 -9.37 -0.29
CA GLY A 249 -6.66 -8.37 0.69
C GLY A 249 -5.87 -7.21 0.08
N TRP A 250 -4.83 -7.47 -0.70
CA TRP A 250 -4.06 -6.41 -1.38
C TRP A 250 -4.84 -5.77 -2.55
N ARG A 251 -5.67 -6.56 -3.24
CA ARG A 251 -6.60 -6.06 -4.27
C ARG A 251 -7.61 -5.09 -3.66
N GLU A 252 -8.13 -5.41 -2.49
CA GLU A 252 -9.07 -4.57 -1.74
C GLU A 252 -8.39 -3.30 -1.23
N ALA A 253 -7.15 -3.40 -0.74
CA ALA A 253 -6.34 -2.23 -0.38
C ALA A 253 -6.12 -1.30 -1.58
N ARG A 254 -5.78 -1.86 -2.77
CA ARG A 254 -5.68 -1.08 -4.03
C ARG A 254 -6.98 -0.35 -4.36
N GLY A 255 -8.13 -0.98 -4.14
CA GLY A 255 -9.46 -0.39 -4.33
C GLY A 255 -9.75 0.83 -3.46
N CYS A 256 -9.00 1.00 -2.37
CA CYS A 256 -9.08 2.16 -1.49
C CYS A 256 -8.13 3.32 -1.88
N ILE A 257 -7.40 3.22 -2.99
CA ILE A 257 -6.40 4.21 -3.41
C ILE A 257 -6.89 4.92 -4.66
N ASP A 258 -7.02 6.25 -4.61
CA ASP A 258 -7.54 7.09 -5.71
C ASP A 258 -6.50 7.30 -6.83
N LEU A 259 -5.22 7.33 -6.46
CA LEU A 259 -4.10 7.45 -7.38
C LEU A 259 -2.94 6.60 -6.86
N LEU A 260 -2.60 5.54 -7.57
CA LEU A 260 -1.45 4.70 -7.26
C LEU A 260 -0.29 5.01 -8.21
N VAL A 261 0.82 5.44 -7.64
CA VAL A 261 2.06 5.72 -8.38
C VAL A 261 3.08 4.62 -8.09
N ASN A 262 3.57 3.97 -9.14
CA ASN A 262 4.66 3.01 -9.03
C ASN A 262 6.01 3.71 -9.27
N VAL A 263 6.90 3.64 -8.28
CA VAL A 263 8.24 4.24 -8.36
C VAL A 263 9.26 3.18 -8.74
N GLU A 264 9.98 3.43 -9.82
CA GLU A 264 11.05 2.57 -10.30
C GLU A 264 12.42 3.22 -10.13
N THR A 265 13.45 2.39 -10.04
CA THR A 265 14.85 2.81 -10.14
C THR A 265 15.62 1.79 -10.99
N SER A 266 16.85 2.11 -11.39
CA SER A 266 17.65 1.15 -12.14
C SER A 266 17.98 -0.09 -11.31
N GLY A 267 18.02 -1.27 -11.93
CA GLY A 267 18.33 -2.51 -11.22
C GLY A 267 19.68 -2.46 -10.49
N THR A 268 20.68 -1.81 -11.07
CA THR A 268 22.02 -1.64 -10.44
C THR A 268 21.90 -0.80 -9.15
N GLU A 269 21.19 0.31 -9.20
CA GLU A 269 21.02 1.18 -8.03
C GLU A 269 20.17 0.48 -6.96
N LEU A 270 19.15 -0.25 -7.37
CA LEU A 270 18.31 -1.03 -6.47
C LEU A 270 19.14 -2.05 -5.67
N LEU A 271 19.94 -2.85 -6.38
CA LEU A 271 20.81 -3.84 -5.75
C LEU A 271 21.81 -3.19 -4.78
N ARG A 272 22.45 -2.11 -5.20
CA ARG A 272 23.39 -1.37 -4.34
C ARG A 272 22.72 -0.90 -3.04
N ARG A 273 21.51 -0.32 -3.12
CA ARG A 273 20.76 0.15 -1.95
C ARG A 273 20.34 -0.97 -1.02
N LEU A 274 19.90 -2.09 -1.58
CA LEU A 274 19.50 -3.25 -0.78
C LEU A 274 20.68 -3.88 -0.05
N ILE A 275 21.83 -4.01 -0.72
CA ILE A 275 23.07 -4.51 -0.09
C ILE A 275 23.48 -3.57 1.06
N ALA A 276 23.60 -2.27 0.79
CA ALA A 276 23.96 -1.28 1.81
C ALA A 276 23.00 -1.30 3.02
N ARG A 277 21.71 -1.54 2.79
CA ARG A 277 20.71 -1.67 3.87
C ARG A 277 20.98 -2.90 4.73
N GLN A 278 21.33 -4.04 4.12
CA GLN A 278 21.65 -5.28 4.86
C GLN A 278 22.96 -5.15 5.65
N GLU A 279 23.96 -4.44 5.08
CA GLU A 279 25.19 -4.12 5.78
C GLU A 279 24.96 -3.22 7.00
N ALA A 280 24.09 -2.22 6.87
CA ALA A 280 23.67 -1.36 8.00
C ALA A 280 22.93 -2.14 9.10
N PHE A 281 22.35 -3.29 8.79
CA PHE A 281 21.78 -4.23 9.77
C PHE A 281 22.81 -5.23 10.34
N GLY A 282 24.10 -5.03 10.03
CA GLY A 282 25.21 -5.81 10.61
C GLY A 282 25.60 -7.07 9.83
N ARG A 283 25.08 -7.29 8.61
CA ARG A 283 25.54 -8.37 7.74
C ARG A 283 26.85 -7.96 7.08
N ASP A 284 27.75 -8.91 6.88
CA ASP A 284 28.89 -8.66 6.00
C ASP A 284 28.45 -8.56 4.53
N HIS A 285 29.33 -8.07 3.66
CA HIS A 285 29.02 -7.80 2.25
C HIS A 285 28.58 -9.08 1.49
N VAL A 286 29.20 -10.23 1.78
CA VAL A 286 28.89 -11.49 1.08
C VAL A 286 27.50 -11.98 1.49
N ASP A 287 27.21 -11.97 2.77
CA ASP A 287 25.91 -12.35 3.33
C ASP A 287 24.82 -11.38 2.91
N ALA A 288 25.10 -10.07 2.91
CA ALA A 288 24.19 -9.05 2.41
C ALA A 288 23.84 -9.26 0.93
N ALA A 289 24.84 -9.49 0.09
CA ALA A 289 24.63 -9.76 -1.33
C ALA A 289 23.93 -11.10 -1.58
N HIS A 290 24.15 -12.11 -0.75
CA HIS A 290 23.43 -13.38 -0.81
C HIS A 290 21.95 -13.18 -0.45
N TRP A 291 21.65 -12.49 0.64
CA TRP A 291 20.29 -12.17 1.07
C TRP A 291 19.52 -11.43 -0.01
N VAL A 292 20.11 -10.41 -0.60
CA VAL A 292 19.47 -9.64 -1.67
C VAL A 292 19.13 -10.51 -2.89
N ARG A 293 20.00 -11.46 -3.26
CA ARG A 293 19.77 -12.36 -4.39
C ARG A 293 18.72 -13.44 -4.11
N THR A 294 18.54 -13.84 -2.87
CA THR A 294 17.62 -14.94 -2.50
C THR A 294 16.28 -14.41 -1.99
N VAL A 295 16.28 -13.47 -1.05
CA VAL A 295 15.05 -12.99 -0.38
C VAL A 295 14.50 -11.75 -1.09
N ASP A 296 15.33 -10.70 -1.26
CA ASP A 296 14.85 -9.46 -1.86
C ASP A 296 14.48 -9.65 -3.35
N ALA A 297 15.19 -10.53 -4.09
CA ALA A 297 14.88 -10.77 -5.51
C ALA A 297 13.49 -11.41 -5.72
N ALA A 298 13.05 -12.29 -4.84
CA ALA A 298 11.72 -12.88 -4.88
C ALA A 298 10.65 -11.79 -4.67
N ASN A 299 10.85 -10.92 -3.68
CA ASN A 299 9.95 -9.79 -3.40
C ASN A 299 9.94 -8.76 -4.54
N ILE A 300 11.10 -8.47 -5.16
CA ILE A 300 11.19 -7.57 -6.32
C ILE A 300 10.35 -8.13 -7.48
N THR A 301 10.48 -9.43 -7.78
CA THR A 301 9.73 -10.10 -8.84
C THR A 301 8.22 -10.01 -8.58
N LEU A 302 7.79 -10.31 -7.36
CA LEU A 302 6.40 -10.26 -6.96
C LEU A 302 5.82 -8.85 -7.09
N VAL A 303 6.51 -7.85 -6.57
CA VAL A 303 6.08 -6.44 -6.63
C VAL A 303 6.06 -5.92 -8.07
N SER A 304 7.02 -6.33 -8.90
CA SER A 304 7.06 -5.97 -10.32
C SER A 304 5.86 -6.50 -11.10
N GLY A 305 5.30 -7.65 -10.70
CA GLY A 305 4.06 -8.20 -11.26
C GLY A 305 2.82 -7.32 -10.99
N GLY A 306 2.84 -6.50 -9.94
CA GLY A 306 1.77 -5.55 -9.62
C GLY A 306 1.89 -4.17 -10.31
N ARG A 307 2.94 -3.95 -11.10
CA ARG A 307 3.25 -2.68 -11.76
C ARG A 307 2.12 -2.15 -12.63
N ASP A 308 1.50 -3.01 -13.43
CA ASP A 308 0.45 -2.63 -14.38
C ASP A 308 -0.89 -2.26 -13.72
N ARG A 309 -0.99 -2.44 -12.42
CA ARG A 309 -2.13 -2.00 -11.61
C ARG A 309 -1.94 -0.58 -11.03
N ALA A 310 -0.76 0.01 -11.18
CA ALA A 310 -0.54 1.41 -10.88
C ALA A 310 -1.12 2.29 -11.99
N ASP A 311 -1.67 3.45 -11.60
CA ASP A 311 -2.20 4.43 -12.55
C ASP A 311 -1.07 5.12 -13.33
N VAL A 312 0.10 5.27 -12.69
CA VAL A 312 1.29 5.90 -13.29
C VAL A 312 2.55 5.21 -12.81
N VAL A 313 3.52 5.08 -13.71
CA VAL A 313 4.87 4.62 -13.39
C VAL A 313 5.85 5.78 -13.54
N ILE A 314 6.60 6.07 -12.48
CA ILE A 314 7.57 7.16 -12.45
C ILE A 314 8.99 6.60 -12.29
N ARG A 315 9.91 7.16 -13.09
CA ARG A 315 11.35 6.94 -12.98
C ARG A 315 12.05 8.25 -12.65
N PRO A 316 13.16 8.22 -11.89
CA PRO A 316 13.99 9.39 -11.72
C PRO A 316 14.42 9.94 -13.09
N ARG A 317 14.23 11.24 -13.31
CA ARG A 317 14.81 11.89 -14.47
C ARG A 317 16.32 12.07 -14.23
N PRO A 318 17.16 11.87 -15.23
CA PRO A 318 18.56 12.27 -15.11
C PRO A 318 18.64 13.77 -14.76
N PRO A 319 19.64 14.18 -13.96
CA PRO A 319 19.82 15.59 -13.68
C PRO A 319 19.98 16.34 -15.01
N GLU A 320 19.22 17.42 -15.17
CA GLU A 320 19.38 18.31 -16.33
C GLU A 320 20.82 18.79 -16.36
N ALA A 321 21.49 18.61 -17.52
CA ALA A 321 22.81 19.16 -17.72
C ALA A 321 22.72 20.68 -17.50
N ARG A 322 23.47 21.19 -16.52
CA ARG A 322 23.55 22.64 -16.33
C ARG A 322 23.97 23.25 -17.65
N PRO A 323 23.26 24.26 -18.16
CA PRO A 323 23.74 24.99 -19.32
C PRO A 323 25.10 25.59 -18.99
N THR A 324 26.10 25.27 -19.82
CA THR A 324 27.47 25.77 -19.75
C THR A 324 27.53 27.24 -20.16
#